data_32daecb478259d78523bd379981383ac
#
_entry.id   32daecb478259d78523bd379981383ac
#
_cell.length_a   1.000
_cell.length_b   1.000
_cell.length_c   1.000
_cell.angle_alpha   90.00
_cell.angle_beta   90.00
_cell.angle_gamma   90.00
#
_symmetry.space_group_name_H-M   'P 1'
#
loop_
_entity.id
_entity.type
_entity.pdbx_description
1 polymer ?
#
loop_
_entity_poly.entity_id
_entity_poly.type
_entity_poly.pdbx_seq_one_letter_code
_entity_poly.pdbx_strand_id
1 'polypeptide(L)'
;MTVRSRIIESAAGLLAQSADVDVSTRAVCDAAGVTAPTLYHHFGDKDGLLAAVVDFGWATFFETKLAVAAVVHDHVADDIRAGWDNHLEFARENPSFYKLMWSPAVAANSAAVREAYQMLYDRLELGAGRGQLRMSVETASRVVLSATTGAALSLISQPDLYGDGTFATQLRDAVIAWITVPQDAASPAHQPERGQSRRSPTRRLRSNAIQPRNGSPHSRGRHLSSASDYLDRPSGPGDARPAPARKPCEGMVGGPKNA
;
A
#
# COMPACT_ATOMS: atom_id res chain seq x y z
N MET A 1 25.46 -10.87 -1.13
CA MET A 1 24.46 -11.02 -0.07
C MET A 1 25.12 -10.67 1.26
N THR A 2 24.64 -9.63 1.94
CA THR A 2 25.21 -9.18 3.22
C THR A 2 24.72 -10.04 4.39
N VAL A 3 25.41 -9.96 5.55
CA VAL A 3 24.95 -10.66 6.77
C VAL A 3 23.57 -10.15 7.18
N ARG A 4 23.34 -8.82 7.06
CA ARG A 4 22.05 -8.18 7.36
C ARG A 4 20.93 -8.72 6.46
N SER A 5 21.14 -8.80 5.15
CA SER A 5 20.14 -9.33 4.20
C SER A 5 19.80 -10.79 4.50
N ARG A 6 20.80 -11.62 4.78
CA ARG A 6 20.59 -13.02 5.12
C ARG A 6 19.75 -13.20 6.39
N ILE A 7 19.95 -12.38 7.42
CA ILE A 7 19.14 -12.41 8.64
C ILE A 7 17.68 -12.02 8.33
N ILE A 8 17.45 -10.96 7.55
CA ILE A 8 16.10 -10.52 7.16
C ILE A 8 15.39 -11.61 6.36
N GLU A 9 16.03 -12.20 5.35
CA GLU A 9 15.44 -13.27 4.53
C GLU A 9 15.14 -14.54 5.36
N SER A 10 16.03 -14.91 6.29
CA SER A 10 15.78 -16.04 7.19
C SER A 10 14.59 -15.77 8.11
N ALA A 11 14.50 -14.56 8.67
CA ALA A 11 13.37 -14.16 9.51
C ALA A 11 12.06 -14.12 8.71
N ALA A 12 12.10 -13.61 7.48
CA ALA A 12 10.98 -13.59 6.56
C ALA A 12 10.48 -15.00 6.21
N GLY A 13 11.41 -15.92 5.91
CA GLY A 13 11.09 -17.31 5.60
C GLY A 13 10.46 -18.05 6.79
N LEU A 14 10.96 -17.83 8.02
CA LEU A 14 10.38 -18.38 9.24
C LEU A 14 8.99 -17.80 9.50
N LEU A 15 8.81 -16.51 9.32
CA LEU A 15 7.52 -15.84 9.48
C LEU A 15 6.49 -16.38 8.47
N ALA A 16 6.88 -16.62 7.22
CA ALA A 16 6.01 -17.18 6.20
C ALA A 16 5.50 -18.60 6.54
N GLN A 17 6.29 -19.37 7.32
CA GLN A 17 5.94 -20.72 7.75
C GLN A 17 5.22 -20.75 9.11
N SER A 18 5.13 -19.63 9.83
CA SER A 18 4.50 -19.53 11.14
C SER A 18 3.03 -19.16 11.03
N ALA A 19 2.17 -19.83 11.78
CA ALA A 19 0.77 -19.42 11.93
C ALA A 19 0.63 -18.14 12.77
N ASP A 20 1.58 -17.91 13.68
CA ASP A 20 1.65 -16.74 14.54
C ASP A 20 2.56 -15.67 13.94
N VAL A 21 2.23 -14.39 14.19
CA VAL A 21 3.02 -13.23 13.73
C VAL A 21 4.26 -13.02 14.60
N ASP A 22 4.81 -14.10 15.17
CA ASP A 22 5.98 -14.04 16.05
C ASP A 22 7.09 -14.99 15.59
N VAL A 23 8.34 -14.49 15.65
CA VAL A 23 9.53 -15.24 15.27
C VAL A 23 10.52 -15.23 16.42
N SER A 24 11.02 -16.42 16.77
CA SER A 24 12.08 -16.57 17.77
C SER A 24 13.42 -16.07 17.22
N THR A 25 14.07 -15.14 17.92
CA THR A 25 15.43 -14.67 17.56
C THR A 25 16.45 -15.80 17.50
N ARG A 26 16.28 -16.85 18.32
CA ARG A 26 17.11 -18.04 18.27
C ARG A 26 16.93 -18.79 16.95
N ALA A 27 15.68 -19.04 16.55
CA ALA A 27 15.40 -19.70 15.28
C ALA A 27 15.94 -18.90 14.08
N VAL A 28 15.85 -17.57 14.14
CA VAL A 28 16.44 -16.70 13.11
C VAL A 28 17.96 -16.82 13.07
N CYS A 29 18.63 -16.84 14.24
CA CYS A 29 20.07 -17.02 14.31
C CYS A 29 20.51 -18.35 13.71
N ASP A 30 19.81 -19.44 14.08
CA ASP A 30 20.09 -20.79 13.59
C ASP A 30 19.90 -20.86 12.07
N ALA A 31 18.79 -20.31 11.53
CA ALA A 31 18.50 -20.31 10.10
C ALA A 31 19.46 -19.43 9.29
N ALA A 32 19.87 -18.29 9.84
CA ALA A 32 20.80 -17.37 9.20
C ALA A 32 22.28 -17.76 9.36
N GLY A 33 22.60 -18.75 10.20
CA GLY A 33 23.97 -19.14 10.51
C GLY A 33 24.76 -18.01 11.18
N VAL A 34 24.14 -17.30 12.15
CA VAL A 34 24.74 -16.19 12.89
C VAL A 34 24.56 -16.37 14.39
N THR A 35 25.36 -15.64 15.17
CA THR A 35 25.20 -15.60 16.64
C THR A 35 24.22 -14.50 17.06
N ALA A 36 23.63 -14.65 18.27
CA ALA A 36 22.75 -13.61 18.81
C ALA A 36 23.42 -12.25 18.94
N PRO A 37 24.69 -12.11 19.39
CA PRO A 37 25.40 -10.81 19.36
C PRO A 37 25.45 -10.19 17.96
N THR A 38 25.67 -10.99 16.91
CA THR A 38 25.68 -10.50 15.52
C THR A 38 24.31 -9.98 15.12
N LEU A 39 23.23 -10.69 15.44
CA LEU A 39 21.86 -10.24 15.16
C LEU A 39 21.58 -8.91 15.85
N TYR A 40 21.85 -8.80 17.15
CA TYR A 40 21.61 -7.57 17.91
C TYR A 40 22.51 -6.41 17.50
N HIS A 41 23.72 -6.69 17.01
CA HIS A 41 24.58 -5.65 16.42
C HIS A 41 23.93 -4.99 15.19
N HIS A 42 23.21 -5.76 14.37
CA HIS A 42 22.56 -5.24 13.16
C HIS A 42 21.21 -4.60 13.39
N PHE A 43 20.45 -5.03 14.39
CA PHE A 43 19.03 -4.66 14.55
C PHE A 43 18.71 -4.04 15.92
N GLY A 44 19.65 -4.03 16.87
CA GLY A 44 19.46 -3.50 18.21
C GLY A 44 18.71 -4.47 19.14
N ASP A 45 17.48 -4.81 18.75
CA ASP A 45 16.58 -5.70 19.48
C ASP A 45 15.67 -6.49 18.54
N LYS A 46 14.72 -7.24 19.12
CA LYS A 46 13.73 -8.00 18.35
C LYS A 46 12.79 -7.10 17.56
N ASP A 47 12.41 -5.95 18.13
CA ASP A 47 11.49 -5.02 17.48
C ASP A 47 12.17 -4.36 16.28
N GLY A 48 13.45 -4.04 16.37
CA GLY A 48 14.26 -3.55 15.24
C GLY A 48 14.41 -4.60 14.13
N LEU A 49 14.56 -5.90 14.48
CA LEU A 49 14.53 -6.97 13.49
C LEU A 49 13.17 -7.06 12.80
N LEU A 50 12.07 -7.05 13.56
CA LEU A 50 10.71 -7.13 13.00
C LEU A 50 10.41 -5.92 12.10
N ALA A 51 10.84 -4.71 12.49
CA ALA A 51 10.72 -3.53 11.66
C ALA A 51 11.44 -3.70 10.31
N ALA A 52 12.68 -4.20 10.32
CA ALA A 52 13.43 -4.46 9.09
C ALA A 52 12.79 -5.53 8.20
N VAL A 53 12.17 -6.55 8.81
CA VAL A 53 11.41 -7.59 8.09
C VAL A 53 10.14 -7.00 7.47
N VAL A 54 9.44 -6.11 8.17
CA VAL A 54 8.27 -5.40 7.64
C VAL A 54 8.65 -4.53 6.44
N ASP A 55 9.73 -3.77 6.56
CA ASP A 55 10.21 -2.92 5.47
C ASP A 55 10.62 -3.74 4.24
N PHE A 56 11.23 -4.91 4.45
CA PHE A 56 11.50 -5.85 3.35
C PHE A 56 10.22 -6.36 2.70
N GLY A 57 9.20 -6.69 3.49
CA GLY A 57 7.89 -7.10 2.96
C GLY A 57 7.22 -6.01 2.13
N TRP A 58 7.30 -4.76 2.58
CA TRP A 58 6.80 -3.63 1.80
C TRP A 58 7.56 -3.44 0.49
N ALA A 59 8.89 -3.58 0.49
CA ALA A 59 9.68 -3.49 -0.74
C ALA A 59 9.25 -4.58 -1.74
N THR A 60 9.08 -5.82 -1.29
CA THR A 60 8.58 -6.93 -2.12
C THR A 60 7.16 -6.65 -2.64
N PHE A 61 6.27 -6.14 -1.79
CA PHE A 61 4.93 -5.74 -2.20
C PHE A 61 4.94 -4.67 -3.28
N PHE A 62 5.79 -3.65 -3.15
CA PHE A 62 5.90 -2.60 -4.16
C PHE A 62 6.45 -3.10 -5.49
N GLU A 63 7.39 -4.05 -5.49
CA GLU A 63 7.87 -4.67 -6.73
C GLU A 63 6.72 -5.32 -7.52
N THR A 64 5.82 -6.06 -6.85
CA THR A 64 4.63 -6.64 -7.50
C THR A 64 3.68 -5.56 -8.01
N LYS A 65 3.49 -4.49 -7.25
CA LYS A 65 2.63 -3.35 -7.63
C LYS A 65 3.18 -2.59 -8.83
N LEU A 66 4.48 -2.38 -8.92
CA LEU A 66 5.11 -1.71 -10.04
C LEU A 66 4.93 -2.49 -11.35
N ALA A 67 5.04 -3.83 -11.30
CA ALA A 67 4.81 -4.68 -12.46
C ALA A 67 3.38 -4.51 -13.01
N VAL A 68 2.36 -4.48 -12.13
CA VAL A 68 0.96 -4.23 -12.52
C VAL A 68 0.76 -2.77 -12.98
N ALA A 69 1.36 -1.81 -12.29
CA ALA A 69 1.24 -0.39 -12.62
C ALA A 69 1.87 -0.01 -13.97
N ALA A 70 2.79 -0.82 -14.50
CA ALA A 70 3.36 -0.62 -15.83
C ALA A 70 2.33 -0.80 -16.96
N VAL A 71 1.24 -1.54 -16.70
CA VAL A 71 0.13 -1.69 -17.64
C VAL A 71 -0.90 -0.59 -17.36
N VAL A 72 -1.20 0.22 -18.36
CA VAL A 72 -2.26 1.24 -18.29
C VAL A 72 -3.43 0.79 -19.14
N HIS A 73 -4.61 0.67 -18.51
CA HIS A 73 -5.84 0.30 -19.19
C HIS A 73 -6.60 1.56 -19.65
N ASP A 74 -7.47 1.39 -20.62
CA ASP A 74 -8.32 2.49 -21.12
C ASP A 74 -9.35 2.93 -20.08
N HIS A 75 -9.79 2.01 -19.23
CA HIS A 75 -10.74 2.29 -18.17
C HIS A 75 -10.20 1.98 -16.79
N VAL A 76 -10.40 2.91 -15.85
CA VAL A 76 -9.90 2.80 -14.46
C VAL A 76 -10.43 1.57 -13.71
N ALA A 77 -11.58 1.03 -14.09
CA ALA A 77 -12.12 -0.21 -13.52
C ALA A 77 -11.19 -1.40 -13.74
N ASP A 78 -10.52 -1.46 -14.90
CA ASP A 78 -9.60 -2.55 -15.22
C ASP A 78 -8.27 -2.39 -14.46
N ASP A 79 -7.83 -1.15 -14.28
CA ASP A 79 -6.68 -0.84 -13.40
C ASP A 79 -6.97 -1.27 -11.95
N ILE A 80 -8.19 -1.00 -11.45
CA ILE A 80 -8.59 -1.42 -10.10
C ILE A 80 -8.66 -2.93 -10.00
N ARG A 81 -9.20 -3.65 -11.00
CA ARG A 81 -9.25 -5.12 -11.01
C ARG A 81 -7.85 -5.72 -10.93
N ALA A 82 -6.96 -5.29 -11.81
CA ALA A 82 -5.58 -5.79 -11.84
C ALA A 82 -4.85 -5.51 -10.52
N GLY A 83 -4.99 -4.30 -9.96
CA GLY A 83 -4.41 -3.94 -8.68
C GLY A 83 -4.99 -4.70 -7.50
N TRP A 84 -6.28 -4.99 -7.51
CA TRP A 84 -6.98 -5.79 -6.51
C TRP A 84 -6.50 -7.24 -6.52
N ASP A 85 -6.49 -7.88 -7.69
CA ASP A 85 -6.11 -9.28 -7.84
C ASP A 85 -4.65 -9.50 -7.42
N ASN A 86 -3.74 -8.64 -7.86
CA ASN A 86 -2.34 -8.65 -7.42
C ASN A 86 -2.19 -8.47 -5.89
N HIS A 87 -3.01 -7.62 -5.27
CA HIS A 87 -2.97 -7.40 -3.83
C HIS A 87 -3.41 -8.65 -3.04
N LEU A 88 -4.46 -9.32 -3.50
CA LEU A 88 -4.94 -10.56 -2.87
C LEU A 88 -3.97 -11.73 -3.08
N GLU A 89 -3.35 -11.82 -4.24
CA GLU A 89 -2.34 -12.84 -4.53
C GLU A 89 -1.14 -12.70 -3.60
N PHE A 90 -0.59 -11.49 -3.46
CA PHE A 90 0.48 -11.23 -2.49
C PHE A 90 0.09 -11.64 -1.06
N ALA A 91 -1.14 -11.32 -0.63
CA ALA A 91 -1.62 -11.69 0.70
C ALA A 91 -1.73 -13.21 0.90
N ARG A 92 -2.16 -13.95 -0.14
CA ARG A 92 -2.24 -15.42 -0.10
C ARG A 92 -0.88 -16.08 -0.08
N GLU A 93 0.07 -15.57 -0.84
CA GLU A 93 1.43 -16.08 -0.90
C GLU A 93 2.23 -15.75 0.37
N ASN A 94 1.91 -14.63 1.03
CA ASN A 94 2.66 -14.10 2.16
C ASN A 94 1.77 -13.77 3.38
N PRO A 95 0.95 -14.73 3.90
CA PRO A 95 -0.11 -14.43 4.86
C PRO A 95 0.39 -13.85 6.18
N SER A 96 1.46 -14.40 6.76
CA SER A 96 2.02 -13.91 8.02
C SER A 96 2.69 -12.54 7.86
N PHE A 97 3.36 -12.33 6.74
CA PHE A 97 3.91 -11.03 6.35
C PHE A 97 2.82 -9.99 6.20
N TYR A 98 1.76 -10.34 5.47
CA TYR A 98 0.65 -9.45 5.21
C TYR A 98 -0.04 -9.02 6.51
N LYS A 99 -0.30 -9.98 7.43
CA LYS A 99 -0.86 -9.69 8.75
C LYS A 99 0.03 -8.72 9.55
N LEU A 100 1.34 -8.92 9.50
CA LEU A 100 2.29 -8.04 10.19
C LEU A 100 2.31 -6.63 9.59
N MET A 101 2.41 -6.51 8.26
CA MET A 101 2.43 -5.23 7.53
C MET A 101 1.21 -4.36 7.83
N TRP A 102 0.03 -4.99 7.91
CA TRP A 102 -1.25 -4.32 8.14
C TRP A 102 -1.71 -4.36 9.61
N SER A 103 -0.87 -4.83 10.53
CA SER A 103 -1.19 -4.74 11.95
C SER A 103 -1.30 -3.26 12.39
N PRO A 104 -2.26 -2.91 13.28
CA PRO A 104 -2.45 -1.51 13.69
C PRO A 104 -1.19 -0.84 14.24
N ALA A 105 -0.35 -1.59 14.96
CA ALA A 105 0.89 -1.07 15.54
C ALA A 105 1.91 -0.67 14.48
N VAL A 106 1.99 -1.41 13.36
CA VAL A 106 2.90 -1.14 12.25
C VAL A 106 2.30 -0.12 11.29
N ALA A 107 1.04 -0.33 10.88
CA ALA A 107 0.39 0.48 9.85
C ALA A 107 0.19 1.94 10.27
N ALA A 108 -0.06 2.22 11.56
CA ALA A 108 -0.39 3.56 12.05
C ALA A 108 0.67 4.63 11.71
N ASN A 109 1.95 4.25 11.68
CA ASN A 109 3.07 5.16 11.43
C ASN A 109 3.89 4.80 10.18
N SER A 110 3.43 3.85 9.39
CA SER A 110 4.18 3.35 8.23
C SER A 110 4.20 4.37 7.10
N ALA A 111 5.40 4.74 6.64
CA ALA A 111 5.58 5.50 5.42
C ALA A 111 5.15 4.68 4.19
N ALA A 112 5.36 3.36 4.23
CA ALA A 112 5.00 2.45 3.15
C ALA A 112 3.48 2.36 2.93
N VAL A 113 2.66 2.39 4.00
CA VAL A 113 1.19 2.47 3.85
C VAL A 113 0.77 3.75 3.12
N ARG A 114 1.42 4.88 3.43
CA ARG A 114 1.16 6.15 2.72
C ARG A 114 1.61 6.10 1.27
N GLU A 115 2.71 5.42 0.98
CA GLU A 115 3.22 5.22 -0.38
C GLU A 115 2.27 4.32 -1.20
N ALA A 116 1.79 3.22 -0.62
CA ALA A 116 0.79 2.36 -1.25
C ALA A 116 -0.52 3.13 -1.56
N TYR A 117 -0.96 3.98 -0.62
CA TYR A 117 -2.09 4.87 -0.85
C TYR A 117 -1.82 5.85 -2.00
N GLN A 118 -0.64 6.46 -2.05
CA GLN A 118 -0.28 7.43 -3.08
C GLN A 118 -0.23 6.79 -4.48
N MET A 119 0.34 5.58 -4.61
CA MET A 119 0.34 4.85 -5.87
C MET A 119 -1.08 4.60 -6.39
N LEU A 120 -2.00 4.21 -5.50
CA LEU A 120 -3.41 4.04 -5.86
C LEU A 120 -4.06 5.38 -6.22
N TYR A 121 -3.80 6.42 -5.44
CA TYR A 121 -4.32 7.77 -5.70
C TYR A 121 -3.93 8.27 -7.09
N ASP A 122 -2.65 8.20 -7.43
CA ASP A 122 -2.12 8.66 -8.73
C ASP A 122 -2.77 7.89 -9.90
N ARG A 123 -3.02 6.60 -9.71
CA ARG A 123 -3.71 5.77 -10.71
C ARG A 123 -5.18 6.20 -10.89
N LEU A 124 -5.89 6.43 -9.79
CA LEU A 124 -7.28 6.88 -9.84
C LEU A 124 -7.41 8.31 -10.36
N GLU A 125 -6.42 9.17 -10.14
CA GLU A 125 -6.39 10.53 -10.69
C GLU A 125 -6.39 10.52 -12.23
N LEU A 126 -5.67 9.59 -12.86
CA LEU A 126 -5.75 9.41 -14.33
C LEU A 126 -7.17 9.05 -14.79
N GLY A 127 -7.86 8.18 -14.07
CA GLY A 127 -9.25 7.83 -14.34
C GLY A 127 -10.21 9.01 -14.12
N ALA A 128 -9.99 9.80 -13.07
CA ALA A 128 -10.76 11.01 -12.80
C ALA A 128 -10.62 12.04 -13.93
N GLY A 129 -9.39 12.24 -14.44
CA GLY A 129 -9.13 13.11 -15.58
C GLY A 129 -9.87 12.69 -16.86
N ARG A 130 -10.27 11.41 -16.98
CA ARG A 130 -11.10 10.86 -18.06
C ARG A 130 -12.60 10.84 -17.73
N GLY A 131 -13.02 11.37 -16.58
CA GLY A 131 -14.42 11.37 -16.16
C GLY A 131 -14.95 9.99 -15.75
N GLN A 132 -14.10 9.05 -15.40
CA GLN A 132 -14.45 7.66 -15.12
C GLN A 132 -14.79 7.39 -13.64
N LEU A 133 -14.68 8.38 -12.75
CA LEU A 133 -15.03 8.26 -11.33
C LEU A 133 -16.34 9.00 -11.02
N ARG A 134 -17.14 8.43 -10.10
CA ARG A 134 -18.39 9.03 -9.57
C ARG A 134 -18.17 9.87 -8.33
N MET A 135 -16.97 9.85 -7.76
CA MET A 135 -16.63 10.51 -6.51
C MET A 135 -15.22 11.09 -6.58
N SER A 136 -14.80 11.81 -5.54
CA SER A 136 -13.44 12.33 -5.47
C SER A 136 -12.39 11.20 -5.45
N VAL A 137 -11.22 11.46 -6.05
CA VAL A 137 -10.09 10.52 -6.06
C VAL A 137 -9.73 10.09 -4.64
N GLU A 138 -9.72 11.02 -3.69
CA GLU A 138 -9.44 10.75 -2.29
C GLU A 138 -10.41 9.74 -1.68
N THR A 139 -11.73 9.91 -1.91
CA THR A 139 -12.74 8.98 -1.40
C THR A 139 -12.62 7.61 -2.07
N ALA A 140 -12.46 7.58 -3.39
CA ALA A 140 -12.29 6.34 -4.15
C ALA A 140 -11.04 5.57 -3.69
N SER A 141 -9.90 6.25 -3.48
CA SER A 141 -8.66 5.62 -2.98
C SER A 141 -8.83 5.00 -1.60
N ARG A 142 -9.50 5.71 -0.68
CA ARG A 142 -9.79 5.19 0.66
C ARG A 142 -10.71 3.97 0.62
N VAL A 143 -11.75 4.01 -0.21
CA VAL A 143 -12.69 2.89 -0.39
C VAL A 143 -11.98 1.67 -0.94
N VAL A 144 -11.24 1.82 -2.05
CA VAL A 144 -10.53 0.69 -2.69
C VAL A 144 -9.51 0.09 -1.72
N LEU A 145 -8.63 0.91 -1.12
CA LEU A 145 -7.58 0.40 -0.24
C LEU A 145 -8.17 -0.32 0.98
N SER A 146 -9.17 0.28 1.63
CA SER A 146 -9.81 -0.32 2.81
C SER A 146 -10.53 -1.62 2.48
N ALA A 147 -11.26 -1.67 1.36
CA ALA A 147 -11.99 -2.86 0.95
C ALA A 147 -11.04 -4.00 0.54
N THR A 148 -9.99 -3.69 -0.23
CA THR A 148 -8.99 -4.69 -0.65
C THR A 148 -8.23 -5.26 0.54
N THR A 149 -7.78 -4.38 1.45
CA THR A 149 -7.07 -4.81 2.68
C THR A 149 -7.99 -5.66 3.57
N GLY A 150 -9.25 -5.25 3.74
CA GLY A 150 -10.23 -6.01 4.50
C GLY A 150 -10.50 -7.39 3.90
N ALA A 151 -10.69 -7.47 2.57
CA ALA A 151 -10.87 -8.72 1.85
C ALA A 151 -9.66 -9.66 2.02
N ALA A 152 -8.45 -9.11 1.84
CA ALA A 152 -7.22 -9.87 2.00
C ALA A 152 -7.06 -10.45 3.42
N LEU A 153 -7.26 -9.61 4.45
CA LEU A 153 -7.20 -10.05 5.84
C LEU A 153 -8.25 -11.11 6.16
N SER A 154 -9.48 -10.97 5.64
CA SER A 154 -10.54 -11.95 5.81
C SER A 154 -10.16 -13.31 5.21
N LEU A 155 -9.68 -13.32 3.97
CA LEU A 155 -9.25 -14.52 3.25
C LEU A 155 -8.14 -15.29 3.99
N ILE A 156 -7.12 -14.59 4.47
CA ILE A 156 -5.96 -15.24 5.11
C ILE A 156 -6.17 -15.55 6.58
N SER A 157 -7.15 -14.94 7.25
CA SER A 157 -7.42 -15.15 8.68
C SER A 157 -8.55 -16.15 8.92
N GLN A 158 -9.49 -16.26 7.99
CA GLN A 158 -10.67 -17.13 8.10
C GLN A 158 -10.94 -17.83 6.75
N PRO A 159 -10.01 -18.69 6.29
CA PRO A 159 -10.10 -19.33 4.97
C PRO A 159 -11.35 -20.24 4.84
N ASP A 160 -11.81 -20.84 5.92
CA ASP A 160 -13.02 -21.68 5.91
C ASP A 160 -14.29 -20.88 5.61
N LEU A 161 -14.33 -19.60 5.94
CA LEU A 161 -15.47 -18.73 5.73
C LEU A 161 -15.40 -17.95 4.42
N TYR A 162 -14.21 -17.54 3.99
CA TYR A 162 -14.01 -16.63 2.86
C TYR A 162 -13.21 -17.25 1.70
N GLY A 163 -12.75 -18.49 1.84
CA GLY A 163 -11.78 -19.10 0.91
C GLY A 163 -12.35 -19.64 -0.40
N ASP A 164 -13.68 -19.57 -0.61
CA ASP A 164 -14.33 -20.05 -1.84
C ASP A 164 -13.99 -19.22 -3.10
N GLY A 165 -13.25 -18.12 -2.93
CA GLY A 165 -12.81 -17.23 -4.01
C GLY A 165 -13.87 -16.29 -4.57
N THR A 166 -15.16 -16.51 -4.27
CA THR A 166 -16.26 -15.71 -4.83
C THR A 166 -16.46 -14.39 -4.09
N PHE A 167 -16.33 -14.41 -2.76
CA PHE A 167 -16.51 -13.23 -1.91
C PHE A 167 -15.63 -12.04 -2.35
N ALA A 168 -14.34 -12.28 -2.51
CA ALA A 168 -13.39 -11.21 -2.83
C ALA A 168 -13.65 -10.61 -4.22
N THR A 169 -14.06 -11.44 -5.19
CA THR A 169 -14.43 -10.99 -6.54
C THR A 169 -15.74 -10.19 -6.50
N GLN A 170 -16.75 -10.65 -5.78
CA GLN A 170 -18.03 -9.95 -5.63
C GLN A 170 -17.84 -8.59 -4.94
N LEU A 171 -17.04 -8.54 -3.88
CA LEU A 171 -16.71 -7.28 -3.18
C LEU A 171 -15.97 -6.32 -4.10
N ARG A 172 -14.97 -6.79 -4.86
CA ARG A 172 -14.25 -6.00 -5.85
C ARG A 172 -15.22 -5.38 -6.85
N ASP A 173 -16.05 -6.20 -7.45
CA ASP A 173 -16.95 -5.75 -8.53
C ASP A 173 -18.04 -4.80 -7.99
N ALA A 174 -18.53 -5.00 -6.76
CA ALA A 174 -19.41 -4.07 -6.07
C ALA A 174 -18.74 -2.70 -5.81
N VAL A 175 -17.51 -2.72 -5.33
CA VAL A 175 -16.72 -1.50 -5.11
C VAL A 175 -16.51 -0.75 -6.42
N ILE A 176 -16.08 -1.45 -7.48
CA ILE A 176 -15.86 -0.85 -8.80
C ILE A 176 -17.16 -0.23 -9.32
N ALA A 177 -18.27 -0.96 -9.30
CA ALA A 177 -19.57 -0.47 -9.78
C ALA A 177 -20.04 0.79 -9.01
N TRP A 178 -19.70 0.88 -7.72
CA TRP A 178 -20.07 2.02 -6.90
C TRP A 178 -19.23 3.26 -7.20
N ILE A 179 -17.91 3.12 -7.41
CA ILE A 179 -16.99 4.25 -7.53
C ILE A 179 -16.75 4.71 -8.98
N THR A 180 -17.04 3.84 -9.99
CA THR A 180 -16.75 4.15 -11.39
C THR A 180 -18.02 4.41 -12.20
N VAL A 181 -17.86 5.18 -13.27
CA VAL A 181 -18.86 5.33 -14.32
C VAL A 181 -18.81 4.09 -15.22
N PRO A 182 -19.95 3.47 -15.63
CA PRO A 182 -19.94 2.33 -16.55
C PRO A 182 -19.23 2.67 -17.88
N GLN A 183 -18.52 1.70 -18.43
CA GLN A 183 -17.79 1.88 -19.71
C GLN A 183 -18.69 2.33 -20.85
N ASP A 184 -19.93 1.81 -20.90
CA ASP A 184 -20.91 2.12 -21.94
C ASP A 184 -21.45 3.55 -21.85
N ALA A 185 -21.33 4.21 -20.70
CA ALA A 185 -21.79 5.59 -20.50
C ALA A 185 -20.74 6.64 -20.90
N ALA A 186 -19.50 6.24 -21.13
CA ALA A 186 -18.38 7.13 -21.47
C ALA A 186 -18.23 7.37 -22.99
N SER A 187 -19.04 6.71 -23.84
CA SER A 187 -19.08 6.98 -25.27
C SER A 187 -19.75 8.35 -25.48
N PRO A 188 -19.11 9.36 -26.05
CA PRO A 188 -19.79 10.61 -26.37
C PRO A 188 -20.92 10.28 -27.33
N ALA A 189 -22.15 10.49 -26.85
CA ALA A 189 -23.34 10.36 -27.70
C ALA A 189 -23.08 11.12 -29.00
N HIS A 190 -23.06 10.38 -30.09
CA HIS A 190 -23.12 10.90 -31.44
C HIS A 190 -24.29 11.90 -31.47
N GLN A 191 -24.00 13.22 -31.38
CA GLN A 191 -25.02 14.23 -31.60
C GLN A 191 -25.42 14.09 -33.05
N PRO A 192 -26.70 13.76 -33.35
CA PRO A 192 -27.17 13.86 -34.73
C PRO A 192 -27.04 15.31 -35.13
N GLU A 193 -26.28 15.56 -36.18
CA GLU A 193 -26.20 16.84 -36.85
C GLU A 193 -27.62 17.32 -37.18
N ARG A 194 -28.15 18.24 -36.39
CA ARG A 194 -29.33 19.00 -36.81
C ARG A 194 -28.89 19.98 -37.87
N GLY A 195 -29.18 19.58 -39.09
CA GLY A 195 -28.92 20.33 -40.30
C GLY A 195 -29.47 21.75 -40.27
N GLN A 196 -28.65 22.59 -40.78
CA GLN A 196 -28.95 23.73 -41.66
C GLN A 196 -30.02 24.75 -41.24
N SER A 197 -29.68 25.97 -41.04
CA SER A 197 -29.89 26.99 -42.10
C SER A 197 -29.72 28.42 -41.60
N ARG A 198 -28.91 29.13 -42.35
CA ARG A 198 -29.04 30.53 -42.74
C ARG A 198 -28.39 31.62 -41.91
N ARG A 199 -27.42 32.19 -42.62
CA ARG A 199 -27.12 33.61 -42.83
C ARG A 199 -26.26 34.37 -41.81
N SER A 200 -25.05 34.64 -42.29
CA SER A 200 -24.19 35.78 -41.92
C SER A 200 -24.89 37.14 -42.08
N PRO A 201 -24.44 38.24 -41.47
CA PRO A 201 -23.10 38.74 -41.77
C PRO A 201 -22.34 39.45 -40.63
N THR A 202 -21.02 39.41 -40.76
CA THR A 202 -20.01 40.43 -40.46
C THR A 202 -20.19 41.39 -39.29
N ARG A 203 -19.24 41.29 -38.32
CA ARG A 203 -18.56 42.47 -37.80
C ARG A 203 -17.17 42.13 -37.28
N ARG A 204 -16.15 42.68 -37.92
CA ARG A 204 -14.76 42.75 -37.41
C ARG A 204 -14.71 43.55 -36.11
N LEU A 205 -13.83 43.17 -35.20
CA LEU A 205 -12.84 44.08 -34.58
C LEU A 205 -11.97 43.32 -33.53
N ARG A 206 -10.69 43.29 -33.87
CA ARG A 206 -9.48 43.52 -33.04
C ARG A 206 -9.22 42.67 -31.80
N SER A 207 -8.24 41.83 -31.96
CA SER A 207 -6.89 41.80 -31.30
C SER A 207 -6.87 42.18 -29.80
N ASN A 208 -6.61 41.19 -28.96
CA ASN A 208 -5.55 41.34 -27.95
C ASN A 208 -4.96 39.98 -27.58
N ALA A 209 -3.69 39.82 -27.89
CA ALA A 209 -2.86 38.69 -27.53
C ALA A 209 -2.50 38.79 -26.04
N ILE A 210 -2.78 37.74 -25.28
CA ILE A 210 -2.11 37.52 -24.01
C ILE A 210 -1.54 36.09 -24.07
N GLN A 211 -0.22 36.00 -24.10
CA GLN A 211 0.54 34.78 -24.03
C GLN A 211 0.37 34.14 -22.67
N PRO A 212 0.20 32.83 -22.57
CA PRO A 212 0.37 32.11 -21.30
C PRO A 212 1.85 31.84 -21.04
N ARG A 213 2.28 32.22 -19.85
CA ARG A 213 3.61 31.89 -19.29
C ARG A 213 3.72 30.40 -19.05
N ASN A 214 4.73 29.80 -19.66
CA ASN A 214 5.23 28.48 -19.35
C ASN A 214 5.67 28.41 -17.89
N GLY A 215 5.01 27.57 -17.10
CA GLY A 215 5.46 27.10 -15.80
C GLY A 215 5.41 25.59 -15.81
N SER A 216 6.51 24.95 -16.10
CA SER A 216 6.66 23.49 -15.95
C SER A 216 6.74 23.14 -14.46
N PRO A 217 5.91 22.25 -13.94
CA PRO A 217 6.19 21.62 -12.66
C PRO A 217 7.21 20.49 -12.88
N HIS A 218 8.36 20.62 -12.26
CA HIS A 218 9.32 19.54 -12.13
C HIS A 218 8.68 18.39 -11.33
N SER A 219 8.25 17.35 -12.02
CA SER A 219 8.00 16.06 -11.42
C SER A 219 9.35 15.45 -11.00
N ARG A 220 9.71 15.61 -9.73
CA ARG A 220 10.75 14.79 -9.12
C ARG A 220 10.17 13.39 -8.94
N GLY A 221 10.36 12.53 -9.93
CA GLY A 221 10.21 11.10 -9.78
C GLY A 221 11.14 10.63 -8.67
N ARG A 222 10.60 10.23 -7.54
CA ARG A 222 11.35 9.46 -6.55
C ARG A 222 11.52 8.07 -7.15
N HIS A 223 12.75 7.69 -7.41
CA HIS A 223 13.11 6.32 -7.71
C HIS A 223 12.71 5.45 -6.51
N LEU A 224 11.77 4.55 -6.71
CA LEU A 224 11.48 3.49 -5.77
C LEU A 224 12.70 2.57 -5.76
N SER A 225 13.27 2.40 -4.57
CA SER A 225 14.39 1.49 -4.34
C SER A 225 13.88 0.05 -4.43
N SER A 226 14.56 -0.81 -5.16
CA SER A 226 14.19 -2.24 -5.24
C SER A 226 14.39 -2.91 -3.88
N ALA A 227 13.75 -4.06 -3.65
CA ALA A 227 13.96 -4.87 -2.44
C ALA A 227 15.45 -5.20 -2.21
N SER A 228 16.21 -5.35 -3.31
CA SER A 228 17.65 -5.57 -3.25
C SER A 228 18.41 -4.38 -2.68
N ASP A 229 18.02 -3.15 -3.04
CA ASP A 229 18.63 -1.91 -2.53
C ASP A 229 18.32 -1.67 -1.05
N TYR A 230 17.17 -2.19 -0.59
CA TYR A 230 16.77 -2.09 0.81
C TYR A 230 17.65 -2.98 1.72
N LEU A 231 18.00 -4.18 1.26
CA LEU A 231 18.82 -5.13 2.02
C LEU A 231 20.23 -4.59 2.35
N ASP A 232 20.77 -3.71 1.52
CA ASP A 232 22.13 -3.17 1.66
C ASP A 232 22.19 -1.79 2.32
N ARG A 233 21.08 -1.20 2.75
CA ARG A 233 21.08 0.09 3.44
C ARG A 233 21.71 -0.01 4.83
N PRO A 234 22.73 0.80 5.14
CA PRO A 234 23.23 0.93 6.51
C PRO A 234 22.17 1.60 7.39
N SER A 235 21.98 1.10 8.60
CA SER A 235 21.12 1.73 9.60
C SER A 235 21.65 3.13 9.92
N GLY A 236 20.97 4.18 9.45
CA GLY A 236 21.32 5.56 9.75
C GLY A 236 21.04 5.90 11.23
N PRO A 237 21.82 6.80 11.86
CA PRO A 237 21.56 7.24 13.22
C PRO A 237 20.42 8.28 13.23
N GLY A 238 19.17 7.84 13.17
CA GLY A 238 18.03 8.77 13.11
C GLY A 238 16.67 8.21 13.46
N ASP A 239 16.49 6.89 13.48
CA ASP A 239 15.19 6.27 13.71
C ASP A 239 15.01 5.70 15.13
N ALA A 240 15.75 6.19 16.11
CA ALA A 240 15.49 5.87 17.51
C ALA A 240 14.15 6.51 17.95
N ARG A 241 13.08 5.74 17.94
CA ARG A 241 11.82 6.13 18.58
C ARG A 241 12.08 6.42 20.05
N PRO A 242 11.53 7.48 20.64
CA PRO A 242 11.60 7.68 22.08
C PRO A 242 10.87 6.52 22.77
N ALA A 243 11.53 5.89 23.72
CA ALA A 243 10.96 4.83 24.56
C ALA A 243 9.71 5.35 25.27
N PRO A 244 8.63 4.54 25.39
CA PRO A 244 7.47 4.94 26.16
C PRO A 244 7.87 5.17 27.63
N ALA A 245 7.47 6.30 28.18
CA ALA A 245 7.72 6.67 29.57
C ALA A 245 7.18 5.58 30.50
N ARG A 246 8.05 5.00 31.32
CA ARG A 246 7.68 4.06 32.39
C ARG A 246 6.85 4.83 33.39
N LYS A 247 5.60 4.42 33.58
CA LYS A 247 4.76 4.89 34.72
C LYS A 247 5.46 4.49 36.02
N PRO A 248 5.57 5.36 37.02
CA PRO A 248 6.06 4.99 38.33
C PRO A 248 5.08 4.01 38.99
N CYS A 249 5.61 2.92 39.55
CA CYS A 249 4.86 2.03 40.40
C CYS A 249 4.47 2.80 41.68
N GLU A 250 3.20 3.17 41.83
CA GLU A 250 2.64 3.65 43.10
C GLU A 250 2.60 2.47 44.09
N GLY A 251 3.16 2.74 45.24
CA GLY A 251 3.41 1.78 46.28
C GLY A 251 2.12 1.24 46.88
N MET A 252 2.10 -0.07 47.10
CA MET A 252 1.18 -0.72 48.02
C MET A 252 1.53 -0.31 49.44
N VAL A 253 0.73 0.58 50.00
CA VAL A 253 0.72 0.85 51.42
C VAL A 253 -0.04 -0.25 52.11
N GLY A 254 0.63 -0.96 53.03
CA GLY A 254 0.05 -2.01 53.83
C GLY A 254 -0.99 -1.42 54.82
N GLY A 255 -2.14 -2.06 54.88
CA GLY A 255 -3.15 -1.84 55.94
C GLY A 255 -2.95 -2.83 57.07
N PRO A 256 -3.34 -2.50 58.32
CA PRO A 256 -2.90 -3.16 59.53
C PRO A 256 -3.73 -4.42 59.85
N LYS A 257 -3.05 -5.38 60.50
CA LYS A 257 -3.63 -6.50 61.21
C LYS A 257 -4.36 -5.96 62.45
N ASN A 258 -5.61 -6.38 62.67
CA ASN A 258 -6.19 -6.45 64.03
C ASN A 258 -7.16 -7.61 64.15
N ALA A 259 -6.89 -8.36 65.24
CA ALA A 259 -7.67 -9.22 66.11
C ALA A 259 -8.56 -10.30 65.48
#